data_ef501e9c93d2831e86bd94acba000883
#
_entry.id   ef501e9c93d2831e86bd94acba000883
#
_cell.length_a   1.000
_cell.length_b   1.000
_cell.length_c   1.000
_cell.angle_alpha   90.00
_cell.angle_beta   90.00
_cell.angle_gamma   90.00
#
_symmetry.space_group_name_H-M   'P 1'
#
loop_
_entity.id
_entity.type
_entity.pdbx_description
1 polymer ?
#
loop_
_entity_poly.entity_id
_entity_poly.type
_entity_poly.pdbx_seq_one_letter_code
_entity_poly.pdbx_strand_id
1 'polypeptide(L)'
;MKTAPAGAILALVLATAPALAQNVKITPVGSHPGELCANDRATIFEHPTGVRILYDAGHTVTGADDARLGAIHVVLLSHAHGDHIGDQKLKALGAGECANSERVPAGPNSTTAEIAAAKNAAIAMTSDMGTFIGRKVQNIRGKPVGVCPQTTGVTSVPVADSCRSNTHLGGAFIAKRPNAAQGVEITIVYASHANNVPLSLLSEAQRANLGPDDTSLVLGPPTGYVVKFTNRLIAYLSGDTGIHTEMKTVVNEYHKANLAVLNLGPSAGTVMSGAYAMNELVRPASVILTHPNEAVTEGGKLRPASRTAALIKQLNPTPHLAISGRTMEFDGKGKCVAGC
;
A
#
# COMPACT_ATOMS: atom_id res chain seq x y z
N MET A 1 24.09 -20.12 -74.05
CA MET A 1 22.96 -19.92 -73.11
C MET A 1 23.44 -20.40 -71.75
N LYS A 2 23.68 -19.51 -70.80
CA LYS A 2 24.09 -19.86 -69.41
C LYS A 2 22.90 -19.60 -68.48
N THR A 3 22.36 -20.61 -67.88
CA THR A 3 21.28 -20.56 -66.89
C THR A 3 21.87 -20.19 -65.52
N ALA A 4 21.39 -19.11 -64.92
CA ALA A 4 21.71 -18.74 -63.56
C ALA A 4 20.81 -19.49 -62.54
N PRO A 5 21.31 -19.91 -61.38
CA PRO A 5 20.49 -20.53 -60.37
C PRO A 5 19.72 -19.46 -59.56
N ALA A 6 18.42 -19.67 -59.37
CA ALA A 6 17.57 -18.89 -58.50
C ALA A 6 17.86 -19.27 -57.01
N GLY A 7 18.43 -18.34 -56.27
CA GLY A 7 18.60 -18.49 -54.81
C GLY A 7 17.31 -18.25 -54.08
N ALA A 8 16.78 -19.23 -53.39
CA ALA A 8 15.63 -19.07 -52.48
C ALA A 8 16.11 -18.43 -51.17
N ILE A 9 15.61 -17.23 -50.86
CA ILE A 9 15.80 -16.54 -49.56
C ILE A 9 14.78 -17.14 -48.60
N LEU A 10 15.24 -17.92 -47.65
CA LEU A 10 14.42 -18.43 -46.53
C LEU A 10 14.29 -17.31 -45.50
N ALA A 11 13.14 -16.64 -45.46
CA ALA A 11 12.83 -15.64 -44.42
C ALA A 11 12.50 -16.37 -43.11
N LEU A 12 13.42 -16.31 -42.14
CA LEU A 12 13.21 -16.81 -40.78
C LEU A 12 12.27 -15.83 -40.02
N VAL A 13 10.99 -16.17 -39.91
CA VAL A 13 10.03 -15.44 -39.08
C VAL A 13 10.30 -15.87 -37.64
N LEU A 14 11.03 -15.04 -36.90
CA LEU A 14 11.14 -15.14 -35.44
C LEU A 14 9.78 -14.80 -34.83
N ALA A 15 8.99 -15.80 -34.51
CA ALA A 15 7.80 -15.66 -33.69
C ALA A 15 8.26 -15.25 -32.27
N THR A 16 8.16 -13.95 -31.94
CA THR A 16 8.31 -13.51 -30.55
C THR A 16 7.11 -14.05 -29.76
N ALA A 17 7.35 -15.09 -28.97
CA ALA A 17 6.37 -15.52 -27.99
C ALA A 17 6.00 -14.33 -27.11
N PRO A 18 4.70 -14.05 -26.86
CA PRO A 18 4.32 -12.99 -25.94
C PRO A 18 4.96 -13.30 -24.58
N ALA A 19 5.79 -12.39 -24.09
CA ALA A 19 6.31 -12.48 -22.73
C ALA A 19 5.09 -12.63 -21.81
N LEU A 20 4.96 -13.77 -21.13
CA LEU A 20 3.92 -13.98 -20.14
C LEU A 20 3.97 -12.80 -19.17
N ALA A 21 2.86 -12.08 -19.05
CA ALA A 21 2.77 -10.94 -18.14
C ALA A 21 3.13 -11.46 -16.73
N GLN A 22 4.22 -10.96 -16.17
CA GLN A 22 4.67 -11.38 -14.85
C GLN A 22 3.61 -10.98 -13.82
N ASN A 23 3.41 -11.82 -12.80
CA ASN A 23 2.47 -11.55 -11.73
C ASN A 23 2.96 -10.39 -10.84
N VAL A 24 2.02 -9.72 -10.19
CA VAL A 24 2.32 -8.78 -9.11
C VAL A 24 2.50 -9.57 -7.82
N LYS A 25 3.59 -9.33 -7.10
CA LYS A 25 3.83 -9.92 -5.79
C LYS A 25 3.33 -8.99 -4.70
N ILE A 26 2.59 -9.53 -3.75
CA ILE A 26 2.04 -8.81 -2.62
C ILE A 26 2.47 -9.52 -1.34
N THR A 27 3.26 -8.82 -0.51
CA THR A 27 3.82 -9.37 0.73
C THR A 27 3.36 -8.56 1.93
N PRO A 28 2.47 -9.08 2.77
CA PRO A 28 2.15 -8.47 4.05
C PRO A 28 3.36 -8.50 5.01
N VAL A 29 3.52 -7.41 5.77
CA VAL A 29 4.62 -7.23 6.73
C VAL A 29 4.01 -6.98 8.10
N GLY A 30 3.62 -8.03 8.77
CA GLY A 30 2.97 -8.00 10.08
C GLY A 30 3.97 -8.17 11.25
N SER A 31 3.42 -8.16 12.45
CA SER A 31 4.20 -8.21 13.70
C SER A 31 4.80 -9.59 14.01
N HIS A 32 4.09 -10.67 13.67
CA HIS A 32 4.52 -12.05 13.93
C HIS A 32 4.61 -12.83 12.62
N PRO A 33 5.76 -13.41 12.27
CA PRO A 33 5.93 -14.20 11.06
C PRO A 33 4.96 -15.39 11.01
N GLY A 34 4.29 -15.56 9.85
CA GLY A 34 3.33 -16.63 9.64
C GLY A 34 1.95 -16.41 10.24
N GLU A 35 1.71 -15.26 10.89
CA GLU A 35 0.43 -14.91 11.51
C GLU A 35 -0.22 -13.66 10.86
N LEU A 36 -1.51 -13.47 11.11
CA LEU A 36 -2.23 -12.20 10.93
C LEU A 36 -2.68 -11.73 12.31
N CYS A 37 -1.96 -10.76 12.83
CA CYS A 37 -2.12 -10.24 14.18
C CYS A 37 -2.93 -8.95 14.24
N ALA A 38 -3.34 -8.57 15.44
CA ALA A 38 -4.03 -7.31 15.66
C ALA A 38 -3.18 -6.14 15.15
N ASN A 39 -3.81 -5.27 14.37
CA ASN A 39 -3.20 -4.09 13.74
C ASN A 39 -2.15 -4.38 12.65
N ASP A 40 -1.97 -5.62 12.19
CA ASP A 40 -1.08 -5.90 11.06
C ASP A 40 -1.66 -5.32 9.76
N ARG A 41 -0.89 -4.44 9.09
CA ARG A 41 -1.37 -3.69 7.91
C ARG A 41 -0.33 -3.42 6.84
N ALA A 42 0.95 -3.25 7.21
CA ALA A 42 1.98 -2.94 6.23
C ALA A 42 1.99 -3.96 5.11
N THR A 43 1.96 -3.49 3.88
CA THR A 43 1.92 -4.35 2.70
C THR A 43 2.88 -3.83 1.64
N ILE A 44 3.71 -4.71 1.09
CA ILE A 44 4.61 -4.41 -0.02
C ILE A 44 4.03 -4.97 -1.30
N PHE A 45 3.90 -4.10 -2.31
CA PHE A 45 3.54 -4.47 -3.67
C PHE A 45 4.79 -4.42 -4.55
N GLU A 46 5.09 -5.49 -5.24
CA GLU A 46 6.19 -5.55 -6.20
C GLU A 46 5.62 -5.68 -7.61
N HIS A 47 5.79 -4.60 -8.37
CA HIS A 47 5.42 -4.53 -9.77
C HIS A 47 6.34 -5.42 -10.63
N PRO A 48 5.87 -6.03 -11.74
CA PRO A 48 6.68 -6.87 -12.61
C PRO A 48 8.00 -6.25 -13.09
N THR A 49 8.09 -4.93 -13.20
CA THR A 49 9.32 -4.22 -13.56
C THR A 49 10.24 -3.93 -12.38
N GLY A 50 9.91 -4.42 -11.18
CA GLY A 50 10.70 -4.26 -9.96
C GLY A 50 10.46 -2.93 -9.21
N VAL A 51 9.42 -2.16 -9.53
CA VAL A 51 8.96 -1.06 -8.64
C VAL A 51 8.36 -1.67 -7.39
N ARG A 52 8.85 -1.26 -6.21
CA ARG A 52 8.35 -1.73 -4.92
C ARG A 52 7.68 -0.59 -4.17
N ILE A 53 6.45 -0.82 -3.75
CA ILE A 53 5.57 0.15 -3.08
C ILE A 53 5.30 -0.37 -1.68
N LEU A 54 5.54 0.44 -0.66
CA LEU A 54 5.14 0.16 0.72
C LEU A 54 3.87 0.96 1.03
N TYR A 55 2.85 0.27 1.50
CA TYR A 55 1.59 0.84 1.93
C TYR A 55 1.42 0.70 3.43
N ASP A 56 1.09 1.81 4.12
CA ASP A 56 0.80 1.90 5.56
C ASP A 56 1.80 1.13 6.43
N ALA A 57 3.05 1.59 6.50
CA ALA A 57 4.10 0.97 7.31
C ALA A 57 3.68 0.76 8.78
N GLY A 58 3.02 1.75 9.34
CA GLY A 58 2.34 1.70 10.63
C GLY A 58 3.22 1.21 11.79
N HIS A 59 2.59 0.46 12.66
CA HIS A 59 3.20 -0.13 13.86
C HIS A 59 3.82 -1.52 13.63
N THR A 60 3.78 -2.05 12.41
CA THR A 60 4.02 -3.48 12.14
C THR A 60 5.40 -3.80 11.55
N VAL A 61 6.28 -2.81 11.57
CA VAL A 61 7.70 -2.93 11.21
C VAL A 61 8.59 -2.48 12.37
N THR A 62 9.84 -2.95 12.39
CA THR A 62 10.82 -2.56 13.43
C THR A 62 11.50 -1.22 13.13
N GLY A 63 11.20 -0.59 12.01
CA GLY A 63 11.76 0.67 11.55
C GLY A 63 12.36 0.55 10.16
N ALA A 64 13.20 1.52 9.80
CA ALA A 64 13.82 1.60 8.46
C ALA A 64 14.78 0.42 8.16
N ASP A 65 15.34 -0.18 9.20
CA ASP A 65 16.28 -1.31 9.10
C ASP A 65 15.59 -2.67 9.12
N ASP A 66 14.27 -2.72 9.11
CA ASP A 66 13.53 -3.98 9.00
C ASP A 66 13.93 -4.69 7.69
N ALA A 67 14.60 -5.85 7.83
CA ALA A 67 15.15 -6.59 6.69
C ALA A 67 14.08 -7.02 5.66
N ARG A 68 12.82 -7.17 6.10
CA ARG A 68 11.69 -7.56 5.24
C ARG A 68 11.34 -6.49 4.21
N LEU A 69 11.64 -5.23 4.49
CA LEU A 69 11.35 -4.10 3.59
C LEU A 69 12.16 -4.18 2.29
N GLY A 70 13.45 -4.54 2.37
CA GLY A 70 14.35 -4.49 1.22
C GLY A 70 14.44 -3.08 0.62
N ALA A 71 14.47 -2.99 -0.70
CA ALA A 71 14.38 -1.73 -1.41
C ALA A 71 12.91 -1.29 -1.48
N ILE A 72 12.61 -0.05 -1.07
CA ILE A 72 11.30 0.60 -1.23
C ILE A 72 11.49 1.82 -2.12
N HIS A 73 10.70 1.91 -3.19
CA HIS A 73 10.78 3.00 -4.17
C HIS A 73 9.70 4.05 -3.97
N VAL A 74 8.54 3.63 -3.47
CA VAL A 74 7.38 4.50 -3.21
C VAL A 74 6.78 4.15 -1.86
N VAL A 75 6.41 5.16 -1.09
CA VAL A 75 5.67 5.01 0.17
C VAL A 75 4.29 5.64 0.03
N LEU A 76 3.26 4.89 0.39
CA LEU A 76 1.87 5.32 0.48
C LEU A 76 1.43 5.37 1.94
N LEU A 77 0.61 6.35 2.28
CA LEU A 77 -0.01 6.49 3.59
C LEU A 77 -1.49 6.82 3.39
N SER A 78 -2.38 6.02 3.94
CA SER A 78 -3.81 6.24 3.83
C SER A 78 -4.29 7.43 4.65
N HIS A 79 -3.80 7.56 5.88
CA HIS A 79 -4.09 8.67 6.78
C HIS A 79 -3.08 8.72 7.94
N ALA A 80 -3.17 9.76 8.76
CA ALA A 80 -2.14 10.07 9.75
C ALA A 80 -2.41 9.54 11.16
N HIS A 81 -3.35 8.62 11.37
CA HIS A 81 -3.48 7.94 12.67
C HIS A 81 -2.19 7.22 13.02
N GLY A 82 -1.89 7.16 14.33
CA GLY A 82 -0.61 6.65 14.83
C GLY A 82 -0.24 5.29 14.29
N ASP A 83 -1.22 4.41 14.24
CA ASP A 83 -1.07 3.04 13.79
C ASP A 83 -0.87 2.90 12.27
N HIS A 84 -1.12 3.93 11.45
CA HIS A 84 -0.83 4.00 10.01
C HIS A 84 0.45 4.77 9.71
N ILE A 85 0.60 5.96 10.28
CA ILE A 85 1.81 6.77 10.08
C ILE A 85 3.03 6.19 10.82
N GLY A 86 2.79 5.42 11.89
CA GLY A 86 3.82 4.81 12.75
C GLY A 86 4.38 5.80 13.76
N ASP A 87 3.58 6.23 14.74
CA ASP A 87 4.05 6.93 15.94
C ASP A 87 4.76 5.99 16.92
N GLN A 88 4.55 4.70 16.73
CA GLN A 88 5.26 3.59 17.35
C GLN A 88 5.78 2.63 16.28
N LYS A 89 6.72 1.77 16.66
CA LYS A 89 7.25 0.67 15.84
C LYS A 89 7.41 -0.58 16.69
N LEU A 90 7.47 -1.75 16.09
CA LEU A 90 7.74 -2.99 16.80
C LEU A 90 9.07 -2.87 17.56
N LYS A 91 9.08 -3.35 18.80
CA LYS A 91 10.31 -3.50 19.59
C LYS A 91 11.23 -4.54 18.96
N ALA A 92 10.66 -5.66 18.54
CA ALA A 92 11.31 -6.71 17.78
C ALA A 92 10.24 -7.53 17.03
N LEU A 93 10.67 -8.27 16.02
CA LEU A 93 9.80 -9.19 15.29
C LEU A 93 9.35 -10.34 16.21
N GLY A 94 8.04 -10.57 16.29
CA GLY A 94 7.45 -11.57 17.16
C GLY A 94 7.40 -11.19 18.65
N ALA A 95 7.72 -9.94 19.02
CA ALA A 95 7.68 -9.52 20.42
C ALA A 95 6.24 -9.29 20.90
N GLY A 96 5.92 -9.80 22.09
CA GLY A 96 4.59 -9.76 22.67
C GLY A 96 3.67 -10.85 22.12
N GLU A 97 2.37 -10.66 22.29
CA GLU A 97 1.35 -11.59 21.78
C GLU A 97 0.77 -11.07 20.46
N CYS A 98 0.28 -11.96 19.60
CA CYS A 98 -0.37 -11.61 18.33
C CYS A 98 -1.56 -10.65 18.52
N ALA A 99 -2.25 -10.72 19.65
CA ALA A 99 -3.32 -9.79 20.01
C ALA A 99 -2.79 -8.43 20.51
N ASN A 100 -1.55 -8.38 21.03
CA ASN A 100 -0.94 -7.18 21.61
C ASN A 100 0.60 -7.21 21.47
N SER A 101 1.09 -6.91 20.27
CA SER A 101 2.52 -6.86 19.96
C SER A 101 3.25 -5.76 20.76
N GLU A 102 4.46 -6.05 21.26
CA GLU A 102 5.28 -5.06 21.96
C GLU A 102 5.80 -3.98 20.99
N ARG A 103 5.66 -2.72 21.39
CA ARG A 103 6.02 -1.54 20.58
C ARG A 103 6.85 -0.56 21.39
N VAL A 104 7.60 0.28 20.67
CA VAL A 104 8.35 1.39 21.22
C VAL A 104 8.02 2.67 20.44
N PRO A 105 8.10 3.87 21.06
CA PRO A 105 7.88 5.12 20.35
C PRO A 105 8.79 5.29 19.13
N ALA A 106 8.25 5.78 18.03
CA ALA A 106 9.00 6.16 16.82
C ALA A 106 9.21 7.69 16.74
N GLY A 107 8.51 8.47 17.57
CA GLY A 107 8.64 9.92 17.57
C GLY A 107 10.09 10.41 17.75
N PRO A 108 10.39 11.65 17.29
CA PRO A 108 9.46 12.64 16.76
C PRO A 108 9.12 12.51 15.26
N ASN A 109 9.72 11.55 14.52
CA ASN A 109 9.61 11.54 13.07
C ASN A 109 8.53 10.61 12.53
N SER A 110 8.25 9.50 12.96
CA SER A 110 7.38 8.41 12.48
C SER A 110 8.10 7.36 11.65
N THR A 111 7.65 6.14 11.77
CA THR A 111 8.18 4.97 11.02
C THR A 111 8.09 5.20 9.49
N THR A 112 6.99 5.75 9.00
CA THR A 112 6.82 6.07 7.56
C THR A 112 7.89 7.04 7.07
N ALA A 113 8.20 8.10 7.84
CA ALA A 113 9.21 9.07 7.46
C ALA A 113 10.63 8.49 7.57
N GLU A 114 10.92 7.69 8.59
CA GLU A 114 12.21 7.00 8.75
C GLU A 114 12.50 6.07 7.55
N ILE A 115 11.49 5.29 7.13
CA ILE A 115 11.62 4.41 5.95
C ILE A 115 11.80 5.23 4.67
N ALA A 116 10.97 6.26 4.45
CA ALA A 116 11.10 7.10 3.27
C ALA A 116 12.51 7.74 3.17
N ALA A 117 13.03 8.24 4.29
CA ALA A 117 14.36 8.81 4.37
C ALA A 117 15.47 7.79 4.07
N ALA A 118 15.45 6.63 4.73
CA ALA A 118 16.50 5.63 4.61
C ALA A 118 16.53 4.93 3.24
N LYS A 119 15.35 4.78 2.60
CA LYS A 119 15.24 4.11 1.30
C LYS A 119 15.27 5.07 0.10
N ASN A 120 15.43 6.37 0.31
CA ASN A 120 15.27 7.39 -0.75
C ASN A 120 13.94 7.18 -1.52
N ALA A 121 12.84 6.97 -0.82
CA ALA A 121 11.58 6.67 -1.46
C ALA A 121 10.82 7.93 -1.90
N ALA A 122 10.09 7.85 -3.00
CA ALA A 122 9.08 8.83 -3.36
C ALA A 122 7.87 8.71 -2.42
N ILE A 123 7.38 9.85 -1.93
CA ILE A 123 6.25 9.93 -1.01
C ILE A 123 5.00 10.26 -1.85
N ALA A 124 4.19 9.24 -2.17
CA ALA A 124 3.02 9.40 -3.03
C ALA A 124 1.73 9.40 -2.19
N MET A 125 1.27 10.59 -1.82
CA MET A 125 0.08 10.83 -1.02
C MET A 125 -0.47 12.23 -1.31
N THR A 126 -1.57 12.65 -0.66
CA THR A 126 -2.08 14.03 -0.82
C THR A 126 -1.02 15.06 -0.43
N SER A 127 -1.12 16.26 -1.00
CA SER A 127 -0.14 17.34 -0.79
C SER A 127 0.08 17.66 0.70
N ASP A 128 -0.98 17.65 1.51
CA ASP A 128 -0.88 17.98 2.94
C ASP A 128 -0.13 16.90 3.72
N MET A 129 -0.53 15.63 3.55
CA MET A 129 0.18 14.50 4.15
C MET A 129 1.62 14.43 3.63
N GLY A 130 1.83 14.58 2.32
CA GLY A 130 3.14 14.57 1.70
C GLY A 130 4.07 15.68 2.21
N THR A 131 3.52 16.86 2.47
CA THR A 131 4.26 17.97 3.07
C THR A 131 4.62 17.68 4.52
N PHE A 132 3.70 17.13 5.30
CA PHE A 132 3.95 16.75 6.69
C PHE A 132 5.04 15.68 6.81
N ILE A 133 4.93 14.58 6.05
CA ILE A 133 5.94 13.52 6.00
C ILE A 133 7.26 14.05 5.45
N GLY A 134 7.23 14.88 4.39
CA GLY A 134 8.43 15.50 3.81
C GLY A 134 9.21 16.34 4.82
N ARG A 135 8.54 17.10 5.69
CA ARG A 135 9.19 17.83 6.79
C ARG A 135 9.86 16.90 7.79
N LYS A 136 9.25 15.76 8.12
CA LYS A 136 9.87 14.76 9.00
C LYS A 136 11.09 14.10 8.34
N VAL A 137 11.02 13.78 7.04
CA VAL A 137 12.18 13.32 6.26
C VAL A 137 13.26 14.38 6.22
N GLN A 138 12.91 15.65 6.06
CA GLN A 138 13.87 16.77 6.15
C GLN A 138 14.56 16.82 7.52
N ASN A 139 13.84 16.63 8.62
CA ASN A 139 14.43 16.58 9.97
C ASN A 139 15.45 15.44 10.11
N ILE A 140 15.20 14.29 9.49
CA ILE A 140 16.10 13.13 9.51
C ILE A 140 17.35 13.40 8.66
N ARG A 141 17.16 13.99 7.47
CA ARG A 141 18.23 14.11 6.46
C ARG A 141 18.99 15.43 6.49
N GLY A 142 18.47 16.44 7.17
CA GLY A 142 19.06 17.79 7.21
C GLY A 142 18.93 18.58 5.91
N LYS A 143 18.11 18.11 4.94
CA LYS A 143 17.90 18.79 3.65
C LYS A 143 16.42 18.78 3.23
N PRO A 144 15.94 19.83 2.53
CA PRO A 144 14.55 19.94 2.10
C PRO A 144 14.10 18.79 1.21
N VAL A 145 12.82 18.38 1.37
CA VAL A 145 12.16 17.41 0.51
C VAL A 145 11.31 18.15 -0.52
N GLY A 146 11.77 18.20 -1.76
CA GLY A 146 11.09 18.83 -2.88
C GLY A 146 9.99 17.96 -3.49
N VAL A 147 9.33 18.49 -4.52
CA VAL A 147 8.43 17.72 -5.38
C VAL A 147 9.24 16.74 -6.24
N CYS A 148 8.73 15.54 -6.45
CA CYS A 148 9.40 14.54 -7.27
C CYS A 148 9.61 15.06 -8.71
N PRO A 149 10.81 14.94 -9.27
CA PRO A 149 11.05 15.30 -10.67
C PRO A 149 10.24 14.39 -11.58
N GLN A 150 9.59 14.97 -12.56
CA GLN A 150 8.75 14.26 -13.52
C GLN A 150 9.17 14.58 -14.95
N THR A 151 9.18 13.58 -15.80
CA THR A 151 9.26 13.73 -17.24
C THR A 151 7.96 13.22 -17.84
N THR A 152 7.20 14.08 -18.50
CA THR A 152 5.85 13.76 -19.05
C THR A 152 4.90 13.12 -18.01
N GLY A 153 4.89 13.66 -16.77
CA GLY A 153 4.04 13.17 -15.67
C GLY A 153 4.53 11.91 -14.97
N VAL A 154 5.71 11.39 -15.32
CA VAL A 154 6.26 10.13 -14.78
C VAL A 154 7.50 10.41 -13.93
N THR A 155 7.53 9.84 -12.73
CA THR A 155 8.70 9.84 -11.85
C THR A 155 9.53 8.58 -12.07
N SER A 156 10.82 8.77 -12.40
CA SER A 156 11.76 7.64 -12.48
C SER A 156 12.18 7.19 -11.09
N VAL A 157 12.08 5.88 -10.79
CA VAL A 157 12.47 5.32 -9.48
C VAL A 157 13.51 4.20 -9.65
N PRO A 158 14.49 4.07 -8.72
CA PRO A 158 14.65 4.84 -7.49
C PRO A 158 14.97 6.32 -7.75
N VAL A 159 14.47 7.20 -6.88
CA VAL A 159 14.85 8.61 -6.90
C VAL A 159 16.20 8.79 -6.21
N ALA A 160 16.94 9.83 -6.61
CA ALA A 160 18.25 10.13 -5.99
C ALA A 160 18.11 10.53 -4.52
N ASP A 161 17.07 11.29 -4.21
CA ASP A 161 16.68 11.73 -2.88
C ASP A 161 15.19 11.60 -2.69
N SER A 162 14.75 11.36 -1.44
CA SER A 162 13.32 11.35 -1.13
C SER A 162 12.64 12.63 -1.61
N CYS A 163 11.52 12.48 -2.28
CA CYS A 163 10.72 13.55 -2.84
C CYS A 163 9.24 13.26 -2.60
N ARG A 164 8.38 14.26 -2.71
CA ARG A 164 6.95 14.09 -2.53
C ARG A 164 6.16 14.31 -3.81
N SER A 165 5.07 13.61 -3.97
CA SER A 165 4.08 13.94 -4.99
C SER A 165 3.44 15.29 -4.67
N ASN A 166 2.87 15.93 -5.68
CA ASN A 166 2.04 17.12 -5.52
C ASN A 166 0.65 16.79 -6.07
N THR A 167 -0.01 15.83 -5.41
CA THR A 167 -1.29 15.25 -5.83
C THR A 167 -2.39 15.51 -4.81
N HIS A 168 -3.62 15.31 -5.23
CA HIS A 168 -4.84 15.45 -4.45
C HIS A 168 -5.79 14.29 -4.75
N LEU A 169 -6.97 14.26 -4.15
CA LEU A 169 -8.01 13.29 -4.48
C LEU A 169 -8.33 13.31 -5.99
N GLY A 170 -8.37 12.14 -6.60
CA GLY A 170 -8.52 11.96 -8.05
C GLY A 170 -7.23 12.13 -8.85
N GLY A 171 -6.17 12.67 -8.25
CA GLY A 171 -4.86 12.80 -8.91
C GLY A 171 -4.07 11.50 -8.91
N ALA A 172 -3.18 11.34 -9.90
CA ALA A 172 -2.35 10.16 -10.05
C ALA A 172 -0.85 10.47 -9.93
N PHE A 173 -0.09 9.51 -9.41
CA PHE A 173 1.36 9.48 -9.40
C PHE A 173 1.83 8.25 -10.18
N ILE A 174 2.71 8.43 -11.17
CA ILE A 174 3.24 7.33 -11.97
C ILE A 174 4.71 7.11 -11.63
N ALA A 175 5.03 5.91 -11.13
CA ALA A 175 6.40 5.49 -10.84
C ALA A 175 6.87 4.46 -11.87
N LYS A 176 8.08 4.66 -12.44
CA LYS A 176 8.62 3.81 -13.49
C LYS A 176 10.12 3.54 -13.28
N ARG A 177 10.55 2.30 -13.51
CA ARG A 177 11.99 2.00 -13.60
C ARG A 177 12.58 2.61 -14.87
N PRO A 178 13.84 3.08 -14.87
CA PRO A 178 14.42 3.79 -16.01
C PRO A 178 14.26 3.09 -17.37
N ASN A 179 14.45 1.78 -17.39
CA ASN A 179 14.42 0.99 -18.64
C ASN A 179 13.06 0.29 -18.88
N ALA A 180 12.04 0.54 -18.07
CA ALA A 180 10.72 -0.06 -18.28
C ALA A 180 9.94 0.73 -19.34
N ALA A 181 9.17 0.04 -20.19
CA ALA A 181 8.30 0.70 -21.15
C ALA A 181 7.16 1.45 -20.44
N GLN A 182 6.60 0.86 -19.38
CA GLN A 182 5.48 1.39 -18.61
C GLN A 182 5.80 1.39 -17.13
N GLY A 183 5.12 2.25 -16.36
CA GLY A 183 5.19 2.33 -14.90
C GLY A 183 3.92 1.82 -14.23
N VAL A 184 3.93 1.87 -12.91
CA VAL A 184 2.74 1.68 -12.08
C VAL A 184 2.07 3.02 -11.85
N GLU A 185 0.75 3.08 -12.07
CA GLU A 185 -0.07 4.26 -11.82
C GLU A 185 -0.76 4.12 -10.46
N ILE A 186 -0.66 5.14 -9.62
CA ILE A 186 -1.20 5.19 -8.27
C ILE A 186 -2.15 6.39 -8.20
N THR A 187 -3.44 6.14 -8.21
CA THR A 187 -4.48 7.18 -8.10
C THR A 187 -4.93 7.28 -6.66
N ILE A 188 -5.02 8.50 -6.14
CA ILE A 188 -5.54 8.77 -4.79
C ILE A 188 -7.06 8.84 -4.88
N VAL A 189 -7.76 8.02 -4.10
CA VAL A 189 -9.22 8.00 -4.00
C VAL A 189 -9.67 8.34 -2.59
N TYR A 190 -10.94 8.69 -2.42
CA TYR A 190 -11.51 9.05 -1.13
C TYR A 190 -11.60 7.85 -0.18
N ALA A 191 -11.42 8.12 1.11
CA ALA A 191 -11.80 7.24 2.21
C ALA A 191 -12.63 8.02 3.23
N SER A 192 -13.64 7.38 3.83
CA SER A 192 -14.52 8.00 4.82
C SER A 192 -14.02 7.72 6.23
N HIS A 193 -13.11 8.55 6.71
CA HIS A 193 -12.48 8.42 8.03
C HIS A 193 -11.96 9.75 8.54
N ALA A 194 -11.42 9.80 9.78
CA ALA A 194 -10.67 10.94 10.28
C ALA A 194 -9.20 10.87 9.81
N ASN A 195 -8.53 12.02 9.74
CA ASN A 195 -7.11 12.12 9.36
C ASN A 195 -6.33 12.99 10.34
N ASN A 196 -6.23 12.50 11.58
CA ASN A 196 -5.65 13.24 12.71
C ASN A 196 -4.24 12.73 13.02
N VAL A 197 -3.32 13.67 13.22
CA VAL A 197 -1.92 13.36 13.61
C VAL A 197 -1.83 13.21 15.12
N PRO A 198 -1.20 12.14 15.65
CA PRO A 198 -0.89 12.02 17.08
C PRO A 198 -0.04 13.19 17.57
N LEU A 199 -0.35 13.72 18.75
CA LEU A 199 0.41 14.83 19.36
C LEU A 199 1.89 14.50 19.56
N SER A 200 2.23 13.21 19.77
CA SER A 200 3.61 12.72 19.88
C SER A 200 4.46 13.02 18.65
N LEU A 201 3.83 13.15 17.49
CA LEU A 201 4.49 13.46 16.23
C LEU A 201 4.52 14.95 15.87
N LEU A 202 3.88 15.81 16.66
CA LEU A 202 3.92 17.25 16.44
C LEU A 202 5.18 17.86 17.08
N SER A 203 5.79 18.84 16.40
CA SER A 203 6.82 19.69 16.98
C SER A 203 6.22 20.57 18.07
N GLU A 204 7.06 21.11 18.94
CA GLU A 204 6.62 22.07 19.98
C GLU A 204 5.91 23.29 19.36
N ALA A 205 6.46 23.85 18.27
CA ALA A 205 5.84 24.95 17.55
C ALA A 205 4.47 24.58 16.95
N GLN A 206 4.30 23.35 16.46
CA GLN A 206 3.00 22.89 15.97
C GLN A 206 1.98 22.75 17.10
N ARG A 207 2.41 22.21 18.25
CA ARG A 207 1.53 22.09 19.43
C ARG A 207 1.15 23.45 20.00
N ALA A 208 2.08 24.40 20.02
CA ALA A 208 1.81 25.77 20.51
C ALA A 208 0.80 26.54 19.64
N ASN A 209 0.62 26.12 18.38
CA ASN A 209 -0.36 26.70 17.47
C ASN A 209 -1.74 26.02 17.53
N LEU A 210 -1.89 24.95 18.31
CA LEU A 210 -3.21 24.36 18.57
C LEU A 210 -3.99 25.27 19.53
N GLY A 211 -5.29 25.43 19.27
CA GLY A 211 -6.18 26.12 20.19
C GLY A 211 -6.34 25.33 21.50
N PRO A 212 -6.88 25.99 22.56
CA PRO A 212 -7.03 25.33 23.87
C PRO A 212 -7.92 24.08 23.84
N ASP A 213 -8.84 24.02 22.89
CA ASP A 213 -9.77 22.90 22.73
C ASP A 213 -9.35 21.91 21.61
N ASP A 214 -8.24 22.19 20.92
CA ASP A 214 -7.75 21.32 19.86
C ASP A 214 -7.03 20.10 20.44
N THR A 215 -7.50 18.92 20.06
CA THR A 215 -6.92 17.65 20.50
C THR A 215 -5.98 17.01 19.47
N SER A 216 -5.94 17.55 18.24
CA SER A 216 -5.15 16.97 17.14
C SER A 216 -5.01 17.95 15.98
N LEU A 217 -4.02 17.67 15.11
CA LEU A 217 -3.86 18.34 13.82
C LEU A 217 -4.43 17.46 12.71
N VAL A 218 -5.34 18.02 11.88
CA VAL A 218 -5.93 17.35 10.72
C VAL A 218 -5.08 17.60 9.46
N LEU A 219 -4.75 16.57 8.69
CA LEU A 219 -3.95 16.64 7.45
C LEU A 219 -4.77 16.43 6.18
N GLY A 220 -5.85 17.19 6.02
CA GLY A 220 -6.73 17.05 4.87
C GLY A 220 -7.55 15.74 4.88
N PRO A 221 -8.12 15.32 3.75
CA PRO A 221 -8.94 14.12 3.70
C PRO A 221 -8.10 12.84 3.84
N PRO A 222 -8.63 11.81 4.52
CA PRO A 222 -8.07 10.47 4.47
C PRO A 222 -8.25 9.87 3.07
N THR A 223 -7.41 8.90 2.72
CA THR A 223 -7.33 8.38 1.35
C THR A 223 -7.32 6.86 1.29
N GLY A 224 -7.92 6.34 0.24
CA GLY A 224 -7.58 5.06 -0.33
C GLY A 224 -6.71 5.26 -1.59
N TYR A 225 -6.35 4.16 -2.23
CA TYR A 225 -5.59 4.19 -3.48
C TYR A 225 -6.13 3.19 -4.47
N VAL A 226 -6.07 3.53 -5.76
CA VAL A 226 -6.20 2.56 -6.85
C VAL A 226 -4.85 2.46 -7.53
N VAL A 227 -4.25 1.28 -7.48
CA VAL A 227 -2.93 0.99 -8.06
C VAL A 227 -3.11 0.12 -9.30
N LYS A 228 -2.74 0.67 -10.46
CA LYS A 228 -2.81 -0.04 -11.75
C LYS A 228 -1.43 -0.56 -12.14
N PHE A 229 -1.31 -1.86 -12.26
CA PHE A 229 -0.10 -2.56 -12.67
C PHE A 229 -0.13 -2.88 -14.17
N THR A 230 1.05 -3.04 -14.78
CA THR A 230 1.18 -3.28 -16.22
C THR A 230 0.64 -4.63 -16.69
N ASN A 231 0.49 -5.60 -15.78
CA ASN A 231 -0.14 -6.89 -16.06
C ASN A 231 -1.68 -6.84 -16.05
N ARG A 232 -2.29 -5.65 -15.91
CA ARG A 232 -3.73 -5.37 -15.79
C ARG A 232 -4.33 -5.67 -14.40
N LEU A 233 -3.52 -6.02 -13.40
CA LEU A 233 -4.01 -6.02 -12.02
C LEU A 233 -4.33 -4.58 -11.62
N ILE A 234 -5.51 -4.36 -11.07
CA ILE A 234 -5.95 -3.07 -10.54
C ILE A 234 -6.36 -3.31 -9.09
N ALA A 235 -5.52 -2.84 -8.16
CA ALA A 235 -5.72 -3.06 -6.73
C ALA A 235 -6.32 -1.80 -6.07
N TYR A 236 -7.42 -1.97 -5.37
CA TYR A 236 -7.98 -0.96 -4.47
C TYR A 236 -7.45 -1.18 -3.06
N LEU A 237 -6.76 -0.19 -2.50
CA LEU A 237 -6.30 -0.14 -1.12
C LEU A 237 -7.27 0.75 -0.35
N SER A 238 -8.06 0.17 0.54
CA SER A 238 -9.21 0.88 1.12
C SER A 238 -8.82 2.02 2.08
N GLY A 239 -7.67 1.92 2.73
CA GLY A 239 -7.43 2.66 3.97
C GLY A 239 -8.44 2.25 5.04
N ASP A 240 -8.45 2.95 6.15
CA ASP A 240 -9.55 2.88 7.08
C ASP A 240 -10.70 3.69 6.49
N THR A 241 -11.81 3.04 6.23
CA THR A 241 -12.95 3.70 5.58
C THR A 241 -14.28 3.10 6.00
N GLY A 242 -15.26 3.96 6.18
CA GLY A 242 -16.67 3.58 6.14
C GLY A 242 -17.14 3.35 4.70
N ILE A 243 -18.39 2.92 4.55
CA ILE A 243 -19.03 2.78 3.24
C ILE A 243 -19.26 4.16 2.63
N HIS A 244 -18.90 4.32 1.35
CA HIS A 244 -19.17 5.53 0.59
C HIS A 244 -19.43 5.24 -0.89
N THR A 245 -20.10 6.17 -1.58
CA THR A 245 -20.56 5.99 -2.96
C THR A 245 -19.43 5.77 -3.96
N GLU A 246 -18.25 6.39 -3.75
CA GLU A 246 -17.13 6.28 -4.68
C GLU A 246 -16.55 4.86 -4.76
N MET A 247 -16.78 4.01 -3.78
CA MET A 247 -16.44 2.57 -3.89
C MET A 247 -17.09 1.94 -5.12
N LYS A 248 -18.33 2.36 -5.45
CA LYS A 248 -19.03 1.89 -6.65
C LYS A 248 -18.63 2.70 -7.88
N THR A 249 -18.79 4.01 -7.84
CA THR A 249 -18.68 4.87 -9.03
C THR A 249 -17.25 5.06 -9.50
N VAL A 250 -16.30 5.23 -8.59
CA VAL A 250 -14.89 5.48 -8.91
C VAL A 250 -14.08 4.19 -8.92
N VAL A 251 -14.13 3.43 -7.83
CA VAL A 251 -13.27 2.24 -7.69
C VAL A 251 -13.72 1.12 -8.63
N ASN A 252 -15.01 0.80 -8.64
CA ASN A 252 -15.55 -0.29 -9.46
C ASN A 252 -15.83 0.15 -10.91
N GLU A 253 -16.73 1.12 -11.11
CA GLU A 253 -17.23 1.43 -12.45
C GLU A 253 -16.20 2.14 -13.32
N TYR A 254 -15.42 3.08 -12.77
CA TYR A 254 -14.41 3.82 -13.53
C TYR A 254 -13.07 3.06 -13.60
N HIS A 255 -12.46 2.74 -12.45
CA HIS A 255 -11.15 2.08 -12.43
C HIS A 255 -11.23 0.58 -12.68
N LYS A 256 -12.35 -0.07 -12.37
CA LYS A 256 -12.58 -1.53 -12.52
C LYS A 256 -11.59 -2.34 -11.69
N ALA A 257 -11.42 -1.97 -10.41
CA ALA A 257 -10.56 -2.68 -9.49
C ALA A 257 -10.95 -4.16 -9.40
N ASN A 258 -9.99 -5.04 -9.64
CA ASN A 258 -10.20 -6.49 -9.64
C ASN A 258 -9.55 -7.20 -8.45
N LEU A 259 -8.80 -6.46 -7.62
CA LEU A 259 -8.31 -6.86 -6.31
C LEU A 259 -8.66 -5.75 -5.30
N ALA A 260 -9.06 -6.10 -4.09
CA ALA A 260 -9.16 -5.17 -2.97
C ALA A 260 -8.22 -5.58 -1.83
N VAL A 261 -7.60 -4.60 -1.17
CA VAL A 261 -6.94 -4.76 0.13
C VAL A 261 -7.82 -4.03 1.14
N LEU A 262 -8.54 -4.80 1.94
CA LEU A 262 -9.57 -4.28 2.84
C LEU A 262 -9.05 -4.25 4.27
N ASN A 263 -9.01 -3.04 4.84
CA ASN A 263 -8.73 -2.84 6.26
C ASN A 263 -9.95 -3.24 7.10
N LEU A 264 -9.74 -4.10 8.10
CA LEU A 264 -10.77 -4.64 8.99
C LEU A 264 -10.88 -3.89 10.32
N GLY A 265 -10.25 -2.72 10.41
CA GLY A 265 -10.25 -1.87 11.60
C GLY A 265 -11.67 -1.49 12.08
N PRO A 266 -11.80 -0.85 13.24
CA PRO A 266 -13.12 -0.52 13.82
C PRO A 266 -13.94 0.41 12.93
N SER A 267 -13.28 1.20 12.11
CA SER A 267 -13.88 2.12 11.15
C SER A 267 -14.47 1.44 9.91
N ALA A 268 -14.07 0.21 9.58
CA ALA A 268 -14.73 -0.58 8.54
C ALA A 268 -16.14 -1.06 8.96
N GLY A 269 -16.58 -0.69 10.17
CA GLY A 269 -17.91 -0.96 10.66
C GLY A 269 -18.12 -2.42 11.07
N THR A 270 -19.28 -2.95 10.75
CA THR A 270 -19.66 -4.32 11.07
C THR A 270 -19.19 -5.30 9.99
N VAL A 271 -19.20 -6.60 10.29
CA VAL A 271 -19.02 -7.68 9.30
C VAL A 271 -19.93 -7.46 8.07
N MET A 272 -21.16 -7.02 8.29
CA MET A 272 -22.13 -6.76 7.21
C MET A 272 -21.72 -5.59 6.31
N SER A 273 -21.16 -4.51 6.87
CA SER A 273 -20.70 -3.37 6.05
C SER A 273 -19.48 -3.72 5.20
N GLY A 274 -18.55 -4.51 5.74
CA GLY A 274 -17.42 -5.04 4.96
C GLY A 274 -17.85 -5.96 3.83
N ALA A 275 -18.79 -6.88 4.09
CA ALA A 275 -19.36 -7.76 3.08
C ALA A 275 -20.12 -6.96 2.00
N TYR A 276 -20.98 -6.01 2.40
CA TYR A 276 -21.70 -5.15 1.45
C TYR A 276 -20.74 -4.35 0.57
N ALA A 277 -19.70 -3.74 1.15
CA ALA A 277 -18.70 -2.98 0.39
C ALA A 277 -18.03 -3.84 -0.69
N MET A 278 -17.65 -5.07 -0.35
CA MET A 278 -16.95 -5.96 -1.29
C MET A 278 -17.90 -6.64 -2.28
N ASN A 279 -19.10 -7.06 -1.84
CA ASN A 279 -20.02 -7.81 -2.68
C ASN A 279 -20.80 -6.92 -3.65
N GLU A 280 -21.18 -5.70 -3.21
CA GLU A 280 -22.12 -4.84 -3.93
C GLU A 280 -21.47 -3.59 -4.52
N LEU A 281 -20.46 -3.01 -3.84
CA LEU A 281 -19.88 -1.75 -4.28
C LEU A 281 -18.61 -1.97 -5.10
N VAL A 282 -17.56 -2.55 -4.53
CA VAL A 282 -16.25 -2.72 -5.21
C VAL A 282 -16.28 -3.91 -6.17
N ARG A 283 -16.84 -5.03 -5.78
CA ARG A 283 -17.02 -6.26 -6.56
C ARG A 283 -15.71 -6.80 -7.19
N PRO A 284 -14.60 -6.89 -6.44
CA PRO A 284 -13.34 -7.40 -6.97
C PRO A 284 -13.40 -8.92 -7.19
N ALA A 285 -12.44 -9.49 -7.93
CA ALA A 285 -12.30 -10.94 -8.05
C ALA A 285 -11.77 -11.56 -6.74
N SER A 286 -10.87 -10.86 -6.06
CA SER A 286 -10.28 -11.28 -4.79
C SER A 286 -10.18 -10.12 -3.79
N VAL A 287 -10.15 -10.46 -2.49
CA VAL A 287 -9.92 -9.49 -1.42
C VAL A 287 -8.85 -10.01 -0.47
N ILE A 288 -7.84 -9.18 -0.17
CA ILE A 288 -6.86 -9.40 0.89
C ILE A 288 -7.38 -8.70 2.14
N LEU A 289 -7.56 -9.47 3.21
CA LEU A 289 -8.03 -8.99 4.50
C LEU A 289 -6.84 -8.63 5.38
N THR A 290 -6.76 -7.38 5.79
CA THR A 290 -5.65 -6.82 6.59
C THR A 290 -6.18 -5.92 7.69
N HIS A 291 -5.31 -5.42 8.56
CA HIS A 291 -5.65 -4.49 9.64
C HIS A 291 -6.80 -4.98 10.56
N PRO A 292 -6.78 -6.20 11.06
CA PRO A 292 -7.77 -6.64 12.02
C PRO A 292 -7.49 -6.03 13.40
N ASN A 293 -8.53 -5.84 14.21
CA ASN A 293 -8.38 -5.47 15.62
C ASN A 293 -8.45 -6.70 16.54
N GLU A 294 -7.96 -7.81 16.05
CA GLU A 294 -7.95 -9.10 16.74
C GLU A 294 -6.79 -9.95 16.18
N ALA A 295 -6.34 -10.93 16.96
CA ALA A 295 -5.51 -11.99 16.41
C ALA A 295 -6.39 -12.91 15.55
N VAL A 296 -6.19 -12.88 14.24
CA VAL A 296 -7.01 -13.63 13.27
C VAL A 296 -6.56 -15.06 13.13
N THR A 297 -5.26 -15.30 13.29
CA THR A 297 -4.69 -16.64 13.12
C THR A 297 -3.98 -17.11 14.38
N GLU A 298 -3.76 -18.44 14.44
CA GLU A 298 -2.95 -19.13 15.43
C GLU A 298 -2.27 -20.32 14.76
N GLY A 299 -0.94 -20.37 14.79
CA GLY A 299 -0.15 -21.32 14.01
C GLY A 299 -0.41 -21.23 12.51
N GLY A 300 -0.64 -20.01 12.00
CA GLY A 300 -0.96 -19.73 10.59
C GLY A 300 -2.37 -20.15 10.14
N LYS A 301 -3.22 -20.64 11.06
CA LYS A 301 -4.58 -21.09 10.75
C LYS A 301 -5.61 -20.08 11.26
N LEU A 302 -6.67 -19.87 10.46
CA LEU A 302 -7.77 -18.98 10.79
C LEU A 302 -8.46 -19.42 12.10
N ARG A 303 -8.61 -18.49 13.04
CA ARG A 303 -9.37 -18.68 14.29
C ARG A 303 -10.88 -18.65 13.97
N PRO A 304 -11.61 -19.75 14.17
CA PRO A 304 -13.02 -19.86 13.73
C PRO A 304 -13.98 -18.86 14.40
N ALA A 305 -13.63 -18.43 15.62
CA ALA A 305 -14.44 -17.48 16.40
C ALA A 305 -14.11 -16.00 16.11
N SER A 306 -13.16 -15.71 15.22
CA SER A 306 -12.79 -14.34 14.87
C SER A 306 -13.91 -13.65 14.06
N ARG A 307 -14.00 -12.32 14.18
CA ARG A 307 -14.89 -11.50 13.32
C ARG A 307 -14.49 -11.62 11.86
N THR A 308 -13.20 -11.76 11.60
CA THR A 308 -12.66 -11.99 10.26
C THR A 308 -13.19 -13.31 9.67
N ALA A 309 -13.26 -14.38 10.44
CA ALA A 309 -13.86 -15.63 10.00
C ALA A 309 -15.36 -15.50 9.69
N ALA A 310 -16.08 -14.68 10.45
CA ALA A 310 -17.48 -14.38 10.18
C ALA A 310 -17.67 -13.56 8.88
N LEU A 311 -16.77 -12.61 8.61
CA LEU A 311 -16.79 -11.85 7.36
C LEU A 311 -16.49 -12.74 6.15
N ILE A 312 -15.47 -13.59 6.23
CA ILE A 312 -15.09 -14.51 5.14
C ILE A 312 -16.29 -15.34 4.64
N LYS A 313 -17.15 -15.78 5.55
CA LYS A 313 -18.36 -16.57 5.21
C LYS A 313 -19.41 -15.78 4.41
N GLN A 314 -19.31 -14.45 4.37
CA GLN A 314 -20.27 -13.57 3.71
C GLN A 314 -19.70 -12.93 2.43
N LEU A 315 -18.41 -13.15 2.13
CA LEU A 315 -17.76 -12.57 0.95
C LEU A 315 -18.06 -13.40 -0.32
N ASN A 316 -18.46 -12.72 -1.38
CA ASN A 316 -18.53 -13.29 -2.73
C ASN A 316 -17.15 -13.35 -3.41
N PRO A 317 -16.28 -12.29 -3.35
CA PRO A 317 -14.92 -12.37 -3.88
C PRO A 317 -14.08 -13.35 -3.05
N THR A 318 -13.07 -13.95 -3.70
CA THR A 318 -12.16 -14.89 -3.03
C THR A 318 -11.34 -14.20 -1.93
N PRO A 319 -11.50 -14.58 -0.64
CA PRO A 319 -10.77 -13.96 0.44
C PRO A 319 -9.37 -14.56 0.61
N HIS A 320 -8.38 -13.70 0.91
CA HIS A 320 -7.04 -14.07 1.30
C HIS A 320 -6.67 -13.37 2.60
N LEU A 321 -5.98 -14.05 3.51
CA LEU A 321 -5.47 -13.45 4.75
C LEU A 321 -4.10 -12.84 4.51
N ALA A 322 -3.88 -11.63 5.01
CA ALA A 322 -2.59 -10.94 4.95
C ALA A 322 -1.59 -11.53 5.96
N ILE A 323 -1.22 -12.80 5.79
CA ILE A 323 -0.28 -13.51 6.67
C ILE A 323 1.12 -12.89 6.55
N SER A 324 1.69 -12.46 7.67
CA SER A 324 3.01 -11.82 7.74
C SER A 324 4.11 -12.67 7.09
N GLY A 325 4.79 -12.09 6.09
CA GLY A 325 5.89 -12.72 5.35
C GLY A 325 5.46 -13.65 4.21
N ARG A 326 4.16 -13.95 4.05
CA ARG A 326 3.66 -14.76 2.95
C ARG A 326 3.51 -13.91 1.68
N THR A 327 4.34 -14.15 0.69
CA THR A 327 4.18 -13.48 -0.61
C THR A 327 3.11 -14.19 -1.45
N MET A 328 2.08 -13.45 -1.82
CA MET A 328 1.04 -13.86 -2.76
C MET A 328 1.35 -13.30 -4.15
N GLU A 329 1.06 -14.06 -5.20
CA GLU A 329 1.19 -13.60 -6.58
C GLU A 329 -0.19 -13.50 -7.26
N PHE A 330 -0.46 -12.34 -7.86
CA PHE A 330 -1.73 -12.06 -8.52
C PHE A 330 -1.54 -11.83 -10.01
N ASP A 331 -2.40 -12.48 -10.80
CA ASP A 331 -2.49 -12.25 -12.24
C ASP A 331 -3.26 -10.96 -12.58
N GLY A 332 -3.33 -10.62 -13.87
CA GLY A 332 -4.02 -9.43 -14.34
C GLY A 332 -5.56 -9.46 -14.22
N LYS A 333 -6.13 -10.56 -13.74
CA LYS A 333 -7.57 -10.69 -13.48
C LYS A 333 -7.90 -10.61 -11.98
N GLY A 334 -6.90 -10.34 -11.14
CA GLY A 334 -7.07 -10.31 -9.69
C GLY A 334 -7.15 -11.70 -9.05
N LYS A 335 -6.76 -12.76 -9.76
CA LYS A 335 -6.72 -14.11 -9.21
C LYS A 335 -5.37 -14.38 -8.58
N CYS A 336 -5.36 -14.88 -7.36
CA CYS A 336 -4.14 -15.37 -6.73
C CYS A 336 -3.70 -16.68 -7.39
N VAL A 337 -2.47 -16.74 -7.85
CA VAL A 337 -1.92 -17.87 -8.61
C VAL A 337 -0.78 -18.60 -7.88
N ALA A 338 -0.21 -17.97 -6.83
CA ALA A 338 0.78 -18.58 -5.95
C ALA A 338 0.76 -17.90 -4.57
N GLY A 339 1.15 -18.66 -3.52
CA GLY A 339 1.28 -18.14 -2.16
C GLY A 339 -0.03 -17.82 -1.44
N CYS A 340 -1.16 -18.26 -1.94
CA CYS A 340 -2.51 -18.00 -1.39
C CYS A 340 -2.81 -18.86 -0.12
#